data_755b917bf21f9189446da3e0d9b25cd7
#
_entry.id   755b917bf21f9189446da3e0d9b25cd7
#
_cell.length_a   1.000
_cell.length_b   1.000
_cell.length_c   1.000
_cell.angle_alpha   90.00
_cell.angle_beta   90.00
_cell.angle_gamma   90.00
#
_symmetry.space_group_name_H-M   'P 1'
#
loop_
_entity.id
_entity.type
_entity.pdbx_description
1 polymer ?
#
loop_
_entity_poly.entity_id
_entity_poly.type
_entity_poly.pdbx_seq_one_letter_code
_entity_poly.pdbx_strand_id
1 'polypeptide(L)'
;MMMAQRLYEAGHITYMRTDSTNLSADAVNDCRAWIRSEMGDKYLPEQPLRYSNRDGAQEAHEAIRPSDVKRDANNLKDMERDAQRLYELIRRQFIACQMPPAEYLSTTITAEADGYELKARGRIVKFDGWTRIQPQASRKGAEDTVPP
;
A
#
# COMPACT_ATOMS: atom_id res chain seq x y z
N MET A 1 -5.36 1.14 -19.02
CA MET A 1 -4.37 1.97 -19.73
C MET A 1 -4.88 3.38 -20.00
N MET A 2 -6.05 3.58 -20.60
CA MET A 2 -6.57 4.92 -20.95
C MET A 2 -6.68 5.89 -19.76
N MET A 3 -7.16 5.44 -18.58
CA MET A 3 -7.25 6.26 -17.37
C MET A 3 -5.88 6.69 -16.85
N ALA A 4 -4.90 5.79 -16.84
CA ALA A 4 -3.54 6.09 -16.41
C ALA A 4 -2.87 7.11 -17.35
N GLN A 5 -3.12 7.02 -18.66
CA GLN A 5 -2.63 7.99 -19.62
C GLN A 5 -3.22 9.40 -19.35
N ARG A 6 -4.52 9.49 -19.11
CA ARG A 6 -5.16 10.77 -18.76
C ARG A 6 -4.61 11.38 -17.48
N LEU A 7 -4.41 10.57 -16.44
CA LEU A 7 -3.82 11.03 -15.19
C LEU A 7 -2.39 11.55 -15.40
N TYR A 8 -1.60 10.90 -16.23
CA TYR A 8 -0.27 11.34 -16.59
C TYR A 8 -0.29 12.64 -17.41
N GLU A 9 -1.10 12.72 -18.45
CA GLU A 9 -1.23 13.91 -19.32
C GLU A 9 -1.71 15.14 -18.54
N ALA A 10 -2.56 14.93 -17.51
CA ALA A 10 -3.00 15.96 -16.58
C ALA A 10 -1.97 16.28 -15.46
N GLY A 11 -0.83 15.60 -15.43
CA GLY A 11 0.24 15.84 -14.46
C GLY A 11 -0.06 15.30 -13.05
N HIS A 12 -0.99 14.36 -12.90
CA HIS A 12 -1.36 13.82 -11.58
C HIS A 12 -0.47 12.65 -11.15
N ILE A 13 0.08 11.90 -12.09
CA ILE A 13 1.00 10.77 -11.82
C ILE A 13 2.25 10.84 -12.71
N THR A 14 3.28 10.10 -12.34
CA THR A 14 4.46 9.85 -13.18
C THR A 14 4.09 9.00 -14.40
N TYR A 15 5.04 8.83 -15.33
CA TYR A 15 4.80 8.09 -16.57
C TYR A 15 4.34 6.65 -16.31
N MET A 16 3.21 6.26 -16.90
CA MET A 16 2.51 5.02 -16.60
C MET A 16 3.04 3.78 -17.34
N ARG A 17 3.89 3.95 -18.36
CA ARG A 17 4.48 2.82 -19.10
C ARG A 17 5.91 2.58 -18.60
N THR A 18 6.01 2.00 -17.42
CA THR A 18 7.28 1.68 -16.77
C THR A 18 7.17 0.34 -16.03
N ASP A 19 8.27 -0.38 -15.96
CA ASP A 19 8.48 -1.57 -15.13
C ASP A 19 9.37 -1.28 -13.92
N SER A 20 9.81 -0.02 -13.78
CA SER A 20 10.67 0.42 -12.69
C SER A 20 9.92 0.45 -11.35
N THR A 21 10.62 0.05 -10.30
CA THR A 21 10.22 0.20 -8.89
C THR A 21 11.01 1.30 -8.18
N ASN A 22 11.88 2.03 -8.90
CA ASN A 22 12.68 3.12 -8.34
C ASN A 22 11.82 4.32 -8.00
N LEU A 23 12.13 4.95 -6.88
CA LEU A 23 11.54 6.20 -6.43
C LEU A 23 12.65 7.23 -6.23
N SER A 24 12.42 8.46 -6.69
CA SER A 24 13.36 9.56 -6.45
C SER A 24 13.45 9.87 -4.94
N ALA A 25 14.60 10.35 -4.52
CA ALA A 25 14.83 10.71 -3.12
C ALA A 25 13.83 11.78 -2.63
N ASP A 26 13.54 12.77 -3.48
CA ASP A 26 12.59 13.84 -3.17
C ASP A 26 11.17 13.29 -2.96
N ALA A 27 10.70 12.39 -3.85
CA ALA A 27 9.39 11.76 -3.71
C ALA A 27 9.28 10.92 -2.42
N VAL A 28 10.33 10.18 -2.07
CA VAL A 28 10.39 9.42 -0.82
C VAL A 28 10.35 10.36 0.39
N ASN A 29 11.11 11.46 0.37
CA ASN A 29 11.12 12.43 1.46
C ASN A 29 9.77 13.11 1.63
N ASP A 30 9.11 13.51 0.54
CA ASP A 30 7.76 14.11 0.57
C ASP A 30 6.72 13.13 1.13
N CYS A 31 6.78 11.87 0.70
CA CYS A 31 5.90 10.81 1.20
C CYS A 31 6.11 10.59 2.71
N ARG A 32 7.36 10.50 3.16
CA ARG A 32 7.72 10.32 4.57
C ARG A 32 7.30 11.52 5.43
N ALA A 33 7.45 12.75 4.91
CA ALA A 33 6.98 13.96 5.58
C ALA A 33 5.45 13.94 5.73
N TRP A 34 4.73 13.52 4.71
CA TRP A 34 3.28 13.35 4.75
C TRP A 34 2.85 12.29 5.77
N ILE A 35 3.48 11.10 5.78
CA ILE A 35 3.19 10.04 6.77
C ILE A 35 3.39 10.57 8.20
N ARG A 36 4.47 11.30 8.44
CA ARG A 36 4.75 11.87 9.76
C ARG A 36 3.67 12.86 10.20
N SER A 37 3.24 13.75 9.31
CA SER A 37 2.24 14.78 9.65
C SER A 37 0.85 14.21 9.87
N GLU A 38 0.43 13.23 9.06
CA GLU A 38 -0.94 12.72 9.06
C GLU A 38 -1.15 11.51 9.99
N MET A 39 -0.11 10.71 10.20
CA MET A 39 -0.22 9.42 10.89
C MET A 39 0.68 9.31 12.13
N GLY A 40 1.73 10.13 12.21
CA GLY A 40 2.70 10.17 13.29
C GLY A 40 3.88 9.22 13.10
N ASP A 41 4.91 9.40 13.94
CA ASP A 41 6.22 8.74 13.81
C ASP A 41 6.15 7.21 13.87
N LYS A 42 5.18 6.64 14.58
CA LYS A 42 5.03 5.17 14.67
C LYS A 42 4.75 4.48 13.32
N TYR A 43 4.26 5.23 12.32
CA TYR A 43 4.02 4.72 10.96
C TYR A 43 5.19 5.01 10.02
N LEU A 44 6.31 5.47 10.54
CA LEU A 44 7.47 5.83 9.74
C LEU A 44 8.68 4.98 10.16
N PRO A 45 9.18 4.07 9.30
CA PRO A 45 10.41 3.34 9.58
C PRO A 45 11.58 4.31 9.74
N GLU A 46 12.57 3.96 10.57
CA GLU A 46 13.75 4.79 10.83
C GLU A 46 14.46 5.16 9.52
N GLN A 47 14.63 4.17 8.64
CA GLN A 47 15.24 4.36 7.33
C GLN A 47 14.21 4.31 6.21
N PRO A 48 14.39 5.08 5.11
CA PRO A 48 13.57 4.96 3.92
C PRO A 48 13.60 3.54 3.34
N LEU A 49 12.44 3.01 2.98
CA LEU A 49 12.36 1.73 2.30
C LEU A 49 12.76 1.92 0.83
N ARG A 50 13.69 1.09 0.36
CA ARG A 50 14.19 1.09 -1.02
C ARG A 50 13.83 -0.23 -1.69
N TYR A 51 13.46 -0.15 -2.94
CA TYR A 51 13.08 -1.29 -3.76
C TYR A 51 14.06 -1.37 -4.93
N SER A 52 14.64 -2.56 -5.14
CA SER A 52 15.51 -2.80 -6.29
C SER A 52 14.66 -3.10 -7.53
N ASN A 53 15.10 -2.61 -8.67
CA ASN A 53 14.55 -3.06 -9.95
C ASN A 53 14.85 -4.54 -10.17
N ARG A 54 14.01 -5.20 -10.98
CA ARG A 54 14.35 -6.51 -11.55
C ARG A 54 15.50 -6.35 -12.54
N ASP A 55 16.31 -7.40 -12.67
CA ASP A 55 17.41 -7.42 -13.65
C ASP A 55 16.85 -7.11 -15.04
N GLY A 56 17.44 -6.09 -15.70
CA GLY A 56 17.03 -5.63 -17.03
C GLY A 56 16.05 -4.46 -17.09
N ALA A 57 15.53 -3.96 -15.95
CA ALA A 57 14.76 -2.72 -15.94
C ALA A 57 15.65 -1.52 -16.26
N GLN A 58 15.16 -0.56 -17.06
CA GLN A 58 15.91 0.66 -17.38
C GLN A 58 16.05 1.52 -16.10
N GLU A 59 17.28 1.72 -15.66
CA GLU A 59 17.60 2.47 -14.43
C GLU A 59 17.09 3.92 -14.43
N ALA A 60 16.89 4.50 -15.63
CA ALA A 60 16.43 5.88 -15.79
C ALA A 60 14.93 6.08 -15.53
N HIS A 61 14.15 5.00 -15.42
CA HIS A 61 12.70 5.12 -15.24
C HIS A 61 12.32 5.14 -13.76
N GLU A 62 11.33 5.95 -13.41
CA GLU A 62 10.72 6.01 -12.10
C GLU A 62 9.45 5.12 -12.03
N ALA A 63 9.11 4.64 -10.83
CA ALA A 63 7.86 3.94 -10.58
C ALA A 63 6.64 4.84 -10.78
N ILE A 64 5.48 4.24 -11.02
CA ILE A 64 4.20 4.96 -11.08
C ILE A 64 3.85 5.44 -9.66
N ARG A 65 3.74 6.76 -9.49
CA ARG A 65 3.37 7.40 -8.23
C ARG A 65 2.58 8.69 -8.47
N PRO A 66 1.89 9.24 -7.46
CA PRO A 66 1.33 10.58 -7.55
C PRO A 66 2.45 11.62 -7.71
N SER A 67 2.20 12.65 -8.50
CA SER A 67 3.12 13.81 -8.63
C SER A 67 3.17 14.62 -7.33
N ASP A 68 2.06 14.64 -6.60
CA ASP A 68 1.92 15.29 -5.29
C ASP A 68 1.16 14.35 -4.33
N VAL A 69 1.84 13.82 -3.33
CA VAL A 69 1.28 12.90 -2.33
C VAL A 69 0.19 13.55 -1.46
N LYS A 70 0.23 14.89 -1.29
CA LYS A 70 -0.73 15.65 -0.49
C LYS A 70 -2.08 15.80 -1.19
N ARG A 71 -2.11 15.66 -2.52
CA ARG A 71 -3.34 15.81 -3.30
C ARG A 71 -4.24 14.58 -3.09
N ASP A 72 -5.44 14.83 -2.58
CA ASP A 72 -6.47 13.79 -2.43
C ASP A 72 -7.20 13.55 -3.75
N ALA A 73 -7.66 12.31 -3.99
CA ALA A 73 -8.41 11.93 -5.19
C ALA A 73 -9.68 12.75 -5.40
N ASN A 74 -10.34 13.17 -4.32
CA ASN A 74 -11.55 13.99 -4.37
C ASN A 74 -11.29 15.41 -4.92
N ASN A 75 -10.02 15.84 -4.93
CA ASN A 75 -9.60 17.14 -5.45
C ASN A 75 -9.31 17.12 -6.97
N LEU A 76 -9.34 15.94 -7.61
CA LEU A 76 -9.19 15.79 -9.06
C LEU A 76 -10.53 16.00 -9.78
N LYS A 77 -11.08 17.22 -9.68
CA LYS A 77 -12.40 17.58 -10.23
C LYS A 77 -12.44 17.56 -11.76
N ASP A 78 -11.30 17.66 -12.39
CA ASP A 78 -11.05 17.56 -13.84
C ASP A 78 -11.03 16.13 -14.36
N MET A 79 -11.03 15.14 -13.45
CA MET A 79 -10.96 13.72 -13.76
C MET A 79 -12.30 13.01 -13.52
N GLU A 80 -12.61 12.06 -14.40
CA GLU A 80 -13.73 11.16 -14.22
C GLU A 80 -13.54 10.22 -13.02
N ARG A 81 -14.64 9.68 -12.50
CA ARG A 81 -14.65 8.88 -11.27
C ARG A 81 -13.70 7.67 -11.30
N ASP A 82 -13.57 7.01 -12.44
CA ASP A 82 -12.67 5.84 -12.55
C ASP A 82 -11.19 6.25 -12.56
N ALA A 83 -10.86 7.41 -13.13
CA ALA A 83 -9.51 7.98 -13.03
C ALA A 83 -9.19 8.41 -11.58
N GLN A 84 -10.15 9.00 -10.87
CA GLN A 84 -9.99 9.34 -9.45
C GLN A 84 -9.76 8.08 -8.59
N ARG A 85 -10.48 6.98 -8.85
CA ARG A 85 -10.28 5.69 -8.17
C ARG A 85 -8.91 5.09 -8.46
N LEU A 86 -8.46 5.16 -9.71
CA LEU A 86 -7.13 4.69 -10.09
C LEU A 86 -6.03 5.53 -9.41
N TYR A 87 -6.20 6.85 -9.39
CA TYR A 87 -5.28 7.76 -8.69
C TYR A 87 -5.19 7.41 -7.21
N GLU A 88 -6.33 7.21 -6.54
CA GLU A 88 -6.36 6.84 -5.13
C GLU A 88 -5.65 5.51 -4.86
N LEU A 89 -5.82 4.51 -5.73
CA LEU A 89 -5.10 3.24 -5.65
C LEU A 89 -3.58 3.45 -5.74
N ILE A 90 -3.13 4.23 -6.73
CA ILE A 90 -1.71 4.56 -6.94
C ILE A 90 -1.16 5.31 -5.72
N ARG A 91 -1.89 6.31 -5.22
CA ARG A 91 -1.49 7.10 -4.06
C ARG A 91 -1.38 6.25 -2.79
N ARG A 92 -2.36 5.39 -2.50
CA ARG A 92 -2.32 4.47 -1.36
C ARG A 92 -1.16 3.49 -1.45
N GLN A 93 -0.91 2.92 -2.62
CA GLN A 93 0.23 2.03 -2.85
C GLN A 93 1.55 2.75 -2.60
N PHE A 94 1.69 3.98 -3.09
CA PHE A 94 2.89 4.80 -2.89
C PHE A 94 3.13 5.13 -1.42
N ILE A 95 2.09 5.52 -0.67
CA ILE A 95 2.22 5.78 0.77
C ILE A 95 2.54 4.48 1.52
N ALA A 96 1.79 3.41 1.26
CA ALA A 96 1.96 2.12 1.92
C ALA A 96 3.37 1.53 1.75
N CYS A 97 4.02 1.76 0.58
CA CYS A 97 5.37 1.26 0.32
C CYS A 97 6.44 1.92 1.20
N GLN A 98 6.17 3.04 1.86
CA GLN A 98 7.08 3.71 2.79
C GLN A 98 6.69 3.52 4.27
N MET A 99 5.68 2.67 4.54
CA MET A 99 5.20 2.39 5.89
C MET A 99 5.76 1.06 6.45
N PRO A 100 5.81 0.90 7.79
CA PRO A 100 6.23 -0.35 8.40
C PRO A 100 5.19 -1.48 8.17
N PRO A 101 5.62 -2.76 8.28
CA PRO A 101 4.70 -3.89 8.16
C PRO A 101 3.63 -3.89 9.24
N ALA A 102 2.49 -4.51 8.94
CA ALA A 102 1.49 -4.82 9.95
C ALA A 102 1.96 -6.00 10.82
N GLU A 103 1.69 -5.91 12.13
CA GLU A 103 2.00 -6.96 13.10
C GLU A 103 0.73 -7.63 13.59
N TYR A 104 0.75 -8.95 13.65
CA TYR A 104 -0.36 -9.77 14.09
C TYR A 104 0.07 -10.72 15.21
N LEU A 105 -0.80 -10.90 16.19
CA LEU A 105 -0.72 -12.01 17.14
C LEU A 105 -1.59 -13.14 16.60
N SER A 106 -0.97 -14.27 16.26
CA SER A 106 -1.65 -15.42 15.70
C SER A 106 -1.75 -16.54 16.74
N THR A 107 -2.95 -17.08 16.92
CA THR A 107 -3.21 -18.24 17.78
C THR A 107 -3.63 -19.42 16.91
N THR A 108 -3.05 -20.59 17.16
CA THR A 108 -3.47 -21.84 16.54
C THR A 108 -3.90 -22.80 17.65
N ILE A 109 -5.12 -23.29 17.57
CA ILE A 109 -5.64 -24.34 18.45
C ILE A 109 -5.65 -25.64 17.66
N THR A 110 -5.01 -26.68 18.21
CA THR A 110 -5.01 -28.01 17.64
C THR A 110 -5.80 -28.92 18.58
N ALA A 111 -6.78 -29.63 18.06
CA ALA A 111 -7.54 -30.65 18.76
C ALA A 111 -7.43 -31.99 18.04
N GLU A 112 -7.28 -33.07 18.79
CA GLU A 112 -7.25 -34.44 18.27
C GLU A 112 -8.51 -35.17 18.71
N ALA A 113 -9.17 -35.84 17.77
CA ALA A 113 -10.33 -36.68 18.04
C ALA A 113 -10.31 -37.87 17.08
N ASP A 114 -10.33 -39.07 17.65
CA ASP A 114 -10.40 -40.35 16.91
C ASP A 114 -9.39 -40.49 15.76
N GLY A 115 -8.14 -40.05 16.01
CA GLY A 115 -7.05 -40.09 15.03
C GLY A 115 -7.06 -38.98 13.99
N TYR A 116 -7.98 -38.01 14.09
CA TYR A 116 -8.06 -36.83 13.25
C TYR A 116 -7.54 -35.61 13.99
N GLU A 117 -6.71 -34.81 13.30
CA GLU A 117 -6.24 -33.53 13.80
C GLU A 117 -7.10 -32.39 13.21
N LEU A 118 -7.68 -31.58 14.08
CA LEU A 118 -8.47 -30.38 13.76
C LEU A 118 -7.67 -29.14 14.14
N LYS A 119 -7.56 -28.18 13.23
CA LYS A 119 -6.84 -26.92 13.48
C LYS A 119 -7.76 -25.71 13.26
N ALA A 120 -7.86 -24.87 14.28
CA ALA A 120 -8.47 -23.54 14.18
C ALA A 120 -7.37 -22.48 14.31
N ARG A 121 -7.43 -21.43 13.49
CA ARG A 121 -6.47 -20.32 13.52
C ARG A 121 -7.20 -18.99 13.64
N GLY A 122 -6.81 -18.20 14.63
CA GLY A 122 -7.25 -16.82 14.79
C GLY A 122 -6.07 -15.86 14.75
N ARG A 123 -6.33 -14.58 14.47
CA ARG A 123 -5.31 -13.52 14.54
C ARG A 123 -5.91 -12.23 15.03
N ILE A 124 -5.16 -11.50 15.86
CA ILE A 124 -5.48 -10.16 16.34
C ILE A 124 -4.45 -9.19 15.78
N VAL A 125 -4.89 -8.03 15.31
CA VAL A 125 -3.99 -6.97 14.85
C VAL A 125 -3.34 -6.33 16.06
N LYS A 126 -2.01 -6.45 16.20
CA LYS A 126 -1.21 -5.77 17.22
C LYS A 126 -0.81 -4.36 16.75
N PHE A 127 -0.45 -4.24 15.47
CA PHE A 127 -0.15 -2.98 14.83
C PHE A 127 -0.59 -3.04 13.35
N ASP A 128 -1.35 -2.06 12.90
CA ASP A 128 -1.94 -2.08 11.57
C ASP A 128 -0.96 -1.73 10.43
N GLY A 129 0.13 -0.98 10.72
CA GLY A 129 1.16 -0.65 9.75
C GLY A 129 0.59 -0.09 8.44
N TRP A 130 1.11 -0.54 7.29
CA TRP A 130 0.67 -0.11 5.96
C TRP A 130 -0.79 -0.45 5.65
N THR A 131 -1.41 -1.44 6.34
CA THR A 131 -2.82 -1.81 6.11
C THR A 131 -3.78 -0.71 6.52
N ARG A 132 -3.34 0.27 7.31
CA ARG A 132 -4.14 1.45 7.67
C ARG A 132 -4.49 2.31 6.45
N ILE A 133 -3.57 2.43 5.50
CA ILE A 133 -3.78 3.18 4.25
C ILE A 133 -4.40 2.29 3.17
N GLN A 134 -3.97 1.03 3.11
CA GLN A 134 -4.41 0.06 2.11
C GLN A 134 -5.01 -1.16 2.80
N PRO A 135 -6.27 -1.07 3.27
CA PRO A 135 -6.93 -2.20 3.89
C PRO A 135 -6.94 -3.40 2.95
N GLN A 136 -6.53 -4.55 3.46
CA GLN A 136 -6.69 -5.79 2.71
C GLN A 136 -8.19 -6.06 2.56
N ALA A 137 -8.63 -6.36 1.34
CA ALA A 137 -9.99 -6.84 1.15
C ALA A 137 -10.18 -8.10 2.00
N SER A 138 -11.10 -8.06 2.96
CA SER A 138 -11.49 -9.25 3.69
C SER A 138 -11.94 -10.27 2.65
N ARG A 139 -11.28 -11.42 2.59
CA ARG A 139 -11.81 -12.55 1.82
C ARG A 139 -13.14 -12.90 2.51
N LYS A 140 -14.26 -12.60 1.83
CA LYS A 140 -15.57 -13.10 2.26
C LYS A 140 -15.46 -14.63 2.38
N GLY A 141 -15.50 -15.14 3.60
CA GLY A 141 -15.39 -16.56 3.91
C GLY A 141 -14.34 -16.93 4.97
N ALA A 142 -13.58 -15.97 5.51
CA ALA A 142 -12.64 -16.22 6.61
C ALA A 142 -13.02 -15.34 7.82
N GLU A 143 -14.27 -15.36 8.23
CA GLU A 143 -14.68 -15.00 9.58
C GLU A 143 -14.64 -16.26 10.47
N ASP A 144 -13.44 -16.81 10.67
CA ASP A 144 -13.17 -17.62 11.84
C ASP A 144 -12.69 -16.65 12.94
N THR A 145 -13.63 -15.88 13.48
CA THR A 145 -13.44 -15.22 14.75
C THR A 145 -13.53 -16.27 15.83
N VAL A 146 -12.39 -16.78 16.28
CA VAL A 146 -12.33 -17.43 17.58
C VAL A 146 -12.54 -16.31 18.61
N PRO A 147 -13.59 -16.37 19.45
CA PRO A 147 -13.80 -15.37 20.51
C PRO A 147 -12.59 -15.31 21.44
N PRO A 148 -12.34 -14.17 22.07
CA PRO A 148 -11.23 -13.98 23.00
C PRO A 148 -11.28 -14.92 24.20
#